data_002555dab48ab34b92fe98e7c44e291c
#
_entry.id   002555dab48ab34b92fe98e7c44e291c
#
_cell.length_a   1.000
_cell.length_b   1.000
_cell.length_c   1.000
_cell.angle_alpha   90.00
_cell.angle_beta   90.00
_cell.angle_gamma   90.00
#
_symmetry.space_group_name_H-M   'P 1'
#
loop_
_entity.id
_entity.type
_entity.pdbx_description
1 polymer ?
#
loop_
_entity_poly.entity_id
_entity_poly.type
_entity_poly.pdbx_seq_one_letter_code
_entity_poly.pdbx_strand_id
1 'polypeptide(L)'
;EETKSAICSDKKRSQAYRELLLAQNDLLCTLTLTRVSSNLAYAYVQCSGLPAREAYQKFKQPELSDDFYDYIRQLNILNSPVMLYANGYADLVRGMGYLRVKMDDELSDIFAFILSSDKVSAEDAKIIREFKADTDTGKTSVYQEKMGELRIKYDELFKEFSSMQQDYILKKIIAGYLGTDQGLFFDLQKMMKYAQKISDFTPLTVHDFEEIRKMSDPYYLGRLTKMNNRLLETIEANKKKKGYTVNESGEVKDEDLFYSIISKFKGKVVLVDFWATWCGPCKMAMK
;
A
#
# COMPACT_ATOMS: atom_id res chain seq x y z
N GLU A 1 -20.40 11.42 20.46
CA GLU A 1 -21.45 11.05 21.41
C GLU A 1 -22.78 11.67 21.03
N GLU A 2 -22.89 12.98 20.78
CA GLU A 2 -24.15 13.66 20.39
C GLU A 2 -24.78 13.06 19.13
N THR A 3 -24.01 12.82 18.09
CA THR A 3 -24.47 12.18 16.85
C THR A 3 -25.01 10.78 17.10
N LYS A 4 -24.32 9.96 17.91
CA LYS A 4 -24.81 8.62 18.28
C LYS A 4 -26.12 8.67 19.03
N SER A 5 -26.24 9.56 20.01
CA SER A 5 -27.48 9.79 20.76
C SER A 5 -28.64 10.17 19.85
N ALA A 6 -28.40 11.09 18.90
CA ALA A 6 -29.39 11.50 17.92
C ALA A 6 -29.88 10.36 17.03
N ILE A 7 -28.94 9.52 16.54
CA ILE A 7 -29.28 8.34 15.72
C ILE A 7 -30.10 7.33 16.53
N CYS A 8 -29.70 7.04 17.77
CA CYS A 8 -30.37 6.07 18.62
C CYS A 8 -31.82 6.53 18.98
N SER A 9 -32.04 7.82 19.15
CA SER A 9 -33.34 8.38 19.51
C SER A 9 -34.31 8.53 18.33
N ASP A 10 -33.84 8.41 17.09
CA ASP A 10 -34.67 8.54 15.89
C ASP A 10 -35.54 7.30 15.65
N LYS A 11 -36.73 7.32 16.27
CA LYS A 11 -37.74 6.25 16.14
C LYS A 11 -38.44 6.21 14.77
N LYS A 12 -38.24 7.21 13.91
CA LYS A 12 -38.84 7.22 12.56
C LYS A 12 -38.13 6.31 11.58
N ARG A 13 -36.90 5.91 11.89
CA ARG A 13 -36.09 5.07 11.03
C ARG A 13 -36.07 3.61 11.51
N SER A 14 -35.94 2.66 10.57
CA SER A 14 -35.83 1.24 10.93
C SER A 14 -34.57 1.00 11.77
N GLN A 15 -34.61 -0.07 12.56
CA GLN A 15 -33.45 -0.49 13.35
C GLN A 15 -32.21 -0.71 12.47
N ALA A 16 -32.34 -1.47 11.36
CA ALA A 16 -31.25 -1.72 10.44
C ALA A 16 -30.62 -0.45 9.88
N TYR A 17 -31.44 0.56 9.58
CA TYR A 17 -30.91 1.84 9.10
C TYR A 17 -30.17 2.62 10.19
N ARG A 18 -30.63 2.58 11.43
CA ARG A 18 -29.90 3.18 12.57
C ARG A 18 -28.56 2.46 12.81
N GLU A 19 -28.54 1.14 12.75
CA GLU A 19 -27.29 0.34 12.87
C GLU A 19 -26.30 0.71 11.77
N LEU A 20 -26.73 0.88 10.53
CA LEU A 20 -25.87 1.34 9.43
C LEU A 20 -25.35 2.76 9.67
N LEU A 21 -26.18 3.68 10.15
CA LEU A 21 -25.73 5.04 10.46
C LEU A 21 -24.72 5.07 11.61
N LEU A 22 -24.91 4.25 12.64
CA LEU A 22 -23.95 4.11 13.73
C LEU A 22 -22.61 3.53 13.22
N ALA A 23 -22.68 2.50 12.39
CA ALA A 23 -21.53 1.92 11.76
C ALA A 23 -20.77 2.94 10.87
N GLN A 24 -21.50 3.73 10.09
CA GLN A 24 -20.92 4.79 9.25
C GLN A 24 -20.28 5.89 10.10
N ASN A 25 -20.91 6.29 11.21
CA ASN A 25 -20.33 7.28 12.12
C ASN A 25 -19.02 6.78 12.75
N ASP A 26 -19.01 5.56 13.26
CA ASP A 26 -17.83 4.95 13.88
C ASP A 26 -16.70 4.77 12.85
N LEU A 27 -17.06 4.39 11.62
CA LEU A 27 -16.12 4.31 10.51
C LEU A 27 -15.45 5.65 10.22
N LEU A 28 -16.25 6.73 10.10
CA LEU A 28 -15.73 8.07 9.81
C LEU A 28 -14.81 8.58 10.93
N CYS A 29 -15.20 8.38 12.18
CA CYS A 29 -14.36 8.71 13.33
C CYS A 29 -13.04 7.93 13.28
N THR A 30 -13.09 6.63 13.03
CA THR A 30 -11.90 5.77 12.95
C THR A 30 -10.99 6.18 11.79
N LEU A 31 -11.54 6.43 10.60
CA LEU A 31 -10.76 6.93 9.45
C LEU A 31 -10.06 8.26 9.76
N THR A 32 -10.74 9.16 10.45
CA THR A 32 -10.15 10.46 10.83
C THR A 32 -8.98 10.27 11.80
N LEU A 33 -9.15 9.44 12.81
CA LEU A 33 -8.13 9.17 13.82
C LEU A 33 -6.94 8.37 13.26
N THR A 34 -7.19 7.36 12.41
CA THR A 34 -6.11 6.60 11.78
C THR A 34 -5.27 7.44 10.81
N ARG A 35 -5.84 8.50 10.26
CA ARG A 35 -5.20 9.44 9.34
C ARG A 35 -4.76 10.75 9.99
N VAL A 36 -4.78 10.86 11.32
CA VAL A 36 -4.52 12.11 12.02
C VAL A 36 -3.21 12.78 11.58
N SER A 37 -2.13 12.02 11.48
CA SER A 37 -0.83 12.55 11.06
C SER A 37 -0.85 13.12 9.64
N SER A 38 -1.47 12.42 8.70
CA SER A 38 -1.61 12.89 7.32
C SER A 38 -2.53 14.09 7.22
N ASN A 39 -3.64 14.08 7.98
CA ASN A 39 -4.60 15.19 8.01
C ASN A 39 -3.96 16.45 8.59
N LEU A 40 -3.15 16.34 9.64
CA LEU A 40 -2.42 17.47 10.22
C LEU A 40 -1.34 18.00 9.28
N ALA A 41 -0.59 17.12 8.59
CA ALA A 41 0.36 17.53 7.58
C ALA A 41 -0.31 18.31 6.45
N TYR A 42 -1.43 17.77 5.94
CA TYR A 42 -2.20 18.43 4.89
C TYR A 42 -2.73 19.80 5.35
N ALA A 43 -3.31 19.88 6.55
CA ALA A 43 -3.81 21.14 7.12
C ALA A 43 -2.67 22.16 7.27
N TYR A 44 -1.50 21.73 7.74
CA TYR A 44 -0.33 22.60 7.85
C TYR A 44 0.09 23.16 6.48
N VAL A 45 0.15 22.31 5.45
CA VAL A 45 0.50 22.74 4.08
C VAL A 45 -0.48 23.79 3.58
N GLN A 46 -1.79 23.59 3.80
CA GLN A 46 -2.83 24.54 3.36
C GLN A 46 -2.79 25.88 4.11
N CYS A 47 -2.43 25.87 5.40
CA CYS A 47 -2.49 27.04 6.27
C CYS A 47 -1.16 27.78 6.41
N SER A 48 -0.03 27.19 6.05
CA SER A 48 1.31 27.74 6.28
C SER A 48 1.66 28.93 5.39
N GLY A 49 0.98 29.10 4.25
CA GLY A 49 1.34 30.07 3.21
C GLY A 49 2.66 29.77 2.48
N LEU A 50 3.29 28.63 2.77
CA LEU A 50 4.54 28.20 2.14
C LEU A 50 4.26 27.37 0.88
N PRO A 51 5.23 27.31 -0.09
CA PRO A 51 5.18 26.32 -1.15
C PRO A 51 5.05 24.90 -0.56
N ALA A 52 4.22 24.05 -1.16
CA ALA A 52 3.88 22.73 -0.60
C ALA A 52 5.11 21.89 -0.21
N ARG A 53 6.14 21.85 -1.05
CA ARG A 53 7.39 21.13 -0.76
C ARG A 53 8.09 21.62 0.51
N GLU A 54 8.16 22.95 0.66
CA GLU A 54 8.78 23.58 1.84
C GLU A 54 7.94 23.36 3.09
N ALA A 55 6.63 23.47 2.97
CA ALA A 55 5.71 23.19 4.07
C ALA A 55 5.83 21.75 4.58
N TYR A 56 5.88 20.75 3.69
CA TYR A 56 6.10 19.37 4.11
C TYR A 56 7.44 19.14 4.80
N GLN A 57 8.51 19.80 4.37
CA GLN A 57 9.83 19.71 5.02
C GLN A 57 9.84 20.35 6.42
N LYS A 58 9.08 21.42 6.62
CA LYS A 58 8.98 22.12 7.91
C LYS A 58 7.96 21.50 8.87
N PHE A 59 7.04 20.68 8.37
CA PHE A 59 6.04 20.04 9.19
C PHE A 59 6.68 19.03 10.15
N LYS A 60 6.53 19.28 11.44
CA LYS A 60 6.94 18.33 12.47
C LYS A 60 5.76 17.43 12.80
N GLN A 61 5.92 16.15 12.57
CA GLN A 61 4.91 15.16 12.93
C GLN A 61 4.72 15.15 14.46
N PRO A 62 3.49 15.20 14.97
CA PRO A 62 3.24 15.05 16.40
C PRO A 62 3.61 13.64 16.85
N GLU A 63 4.16 13.55 18.05
CA GLU A 63 4.29 12.27 18.73
C GLU A 63 2.90 11.83 19.20
N LEU A 64 2.55 10.59 18.90
CA LEU A 64 1.32 9.96 19.38
C LEU A 64 1.64 9.20 20.65
N SER A 65 0.78 9.29 21.65
CA SER A 65 0.92 8.46 22.87
C SER A 65 0.76 6.98 22.55
N ASP A 66 1.36 6.12 23.38
CA ASP A 66 1.30 4.66 23.18
C ASP A 66 -0.14 4.11 23.19
N ASP A 67 -1.04 4.80 23.90
CA ASP A 67 -2.47 4.47 24.01
C ASP A 67 -3.35 5.18 22.96
N PHE A 68 -2.77 5.94 22.05
CA PHE A 68 -3.53 6.73 21.08
C PHE A 68 -4.53 5.89 20.27
N TYR A 69 -4.19 4.64 19.97
CA TYR A 69 -5.04 3.73 19.20
C TYR A 69 -5.90 2.80 20.07
N ASP A 70 -5.91 2.95 21.38
CA ASP A 70 -6.71 2.09 22.29
C ASP A 70 -8.21 2.16 22.04
N TYR A 71 -8.69 3.22 21.41
CA TYR A 71 -10.09 3.32 20.96
C TYR A 71 -10.47 2.18 19.99
N ILE A 72 -9.52 1.60 19.27
CA ILE A 72 -9.77 0.46 18.37
C ILE A 72 -10.30 -0.75 19.13
N ARG A 73 -9.91 -0.93 20.40
CA ARG A 73 -10.41 -2.01 21.28
C ARG A 73 -11.92 -1.93 21.50
N GLN A 74 -12.48 -0.72 21.43
CA GLN A 74 -13.90 -0.47 21.64
C GLN A 74 -14.69 -0.61 20.34
N LEU A 75 -14.00 -0.70 19.20
CA LEU A 75 -14.60 -0.81 17.88
C LEU A 75 -14.81 -2.28 17.51
N ASN A 76 -15.77 -2.93 18.12
CA ASN A 76 -16.22 -4.27 17.69
C ASN A 76 -16.75 -4.29 16.24
N ILE A 77 -16.73 -3.15 15.61
CA ILE A 77 -17.29 -2.85 14.30
C ILE A 77 -16.43 -3.39 13.14
N LEU A 78 -15.10 -3.53 13.31
CA LEU A 78 -14.21 -3.90 12.22
C LEU A 78 -14.53 -5.29 11.63
N ASN A 79 -15.02 -6.21 12.44
CA ASN A 79 -15.47 -7.55 12.01
C ASN A 79 -16.98 -7.64 11.74
N SER A 80 -17.72 -6.54 11.83
CA SER A 80 -19.15 -6.56 11.60
C SER A 80 -19.50 -6.55 10.11
N PRO A 81 -20.33 -7.49 9.61
CA PRO A 81 -20.78 -7.50 8.22
C PRO A 81 -21.48 -6.22 7.76
N VAL A 82 -22.07 -5.44 8.68
CA VAL A 82 -22.72 -4.17 8.36
C VAL A 82 -21.74 -3.16 7.75
N MET A 83 -20.44 -3.31 8.06
CA MET A 83 -19.36 -2.47 7.52
C MET A 83 -19.21 -2.60 6.01
N LEU A 84 -19.61 -3.71 5.40
CA LEU A 84 -19.60 -3.87 3.94
C LEU A 84 -20.53 -2.89 3.23
N TYR A 85 -21.52 -2.36 3.94
CA TYR A 85 -22.48 -1.36 3.43
C TYR A 85 -22.06 0.08 3.80
N ALA A 86 -21.06 0.24 4.66
CA ALA A 86 -20.57 1.54 5.08
C ALA A 86 -19.55 2.09 4.05
N ASN A 87 -19.77 3.34 3.63
CA ASN A 87 -18.88 3.99 2.67
C ASN A 87 -17.51 4.29 3.31
N GLY A 88 -16.44 3.84 2.66
CA GLY A 88 -15.06 4.03 3.13
C GLY A 88 -14.50 2.87 3.94
N TYR A 89 -15.23 1.77 4.17
CA TYR A 89 -14.69 0.63 4.92
C TYR A 89 -13.47 0.00 4.25
N ALA A 90 -13.47 -0.14 2.92
CA ALA A 90 -12.31 -0.63 2.18
C ALA A 90 -11.07 0.26 2.38
N ASP A 91 -11.27 1.58 2.50
CA ASP A 91 -10.19 2.53 2.77
C ASP A 91 -9.66 2.41 4.20
N LEU A 92 -10.54 2.15 5.17
CA LEU A 92 -10.13 1.86 6.53
C LEU A 92 -9.33 0.57 6.60
N VAL A 93 -9.85 -0.53 6.02
CA VAL A 93 -9.16 -1.82 5.96
C VAL A 93 -7.76 -1.65 5.39
N ARG A 94 -7.62 -0.93 4.27
CA ARG A 94 -6.32 -0.64 3.64
C ARG A 94 -5.42 0.21 4.52
N GLY A 95 -5.98 1.24 5.16
CA GLY A 95 -5.23 2.21 5.97
C GLY A 95 -4.69 1.64 7.28
N MET A 96 -5.33 0.62 7.84
CA MET A 96 -4.93 0.03 9.12
C MET A 96 -3.54 -0.61 9.10
N GLY A 97 -3.05 -1.09 7.97
CA GLY A 97 -1.68 -1.60 7.84
C GLY A 97 -0.59 -0.51 7.85
N TYR A 98 -0.98 0.77 7.89
CA TYR A 98 -0.06 1.91 7.85
C TYR A 98 -0.20 2.81 9.09
N LEU A 99 -0.68 2.28 10.20
CA LEU A 99 -0.77 3.03 11.45
C LEU A 99 0.63 3.44 11.93
N ARG A 100 0.73 4.65 12.44
CA ARG A 100 1.96 5.13 13.09
C ARG A 100 1.99 4.64 14.54
N VAL A 101 2.54 3.46 14.72
CA VAL A 101 2.76 2.84 16.03
C VAL A 101 4.26 2.76 16.29
N LYS A 102 4.63 2.69 17.56
CA LYS A 102 6.01 2.38 17.93
C LYS A 102 6.33 0.97 17.47
N MET A 103 7.37 0.85 16.65
CA MET A 103 7.86 -0.42 16.14
C MET A 103 8.95 -0.98 17.05
N ASP A 104 9.17 -2.28 17.00
CA ASP A 104 10.38 -2.90 17.54
C ASP A 104 11.61 -2.34 16.78
N ASP A 105 12.78 -2.30 17.42
CA ASP A 105 13.99 -1.67 16.88
C ASP A 105 14.35 -2.19 15.47
N GLU A 106 14.16 -3.49 15.23
CA GLU A 106 14.41 -4.13 13.94
C GLU A 106 13.51 -3.62 12.80
N LEU A 107 12.32 -3.12 13.13
CA LEU A 107 11.34 -2.59 12.18
C LEU A 107 11.25 -1.06 12.18
N SER A 108 12.11 -0.39 12.96
CA SER A 108 12.13 1.07 13.07
C SER A 108 13.04 1.74 12.04
N ASP A 109 14.07 1.04 11.55
CA ASP A 109 15.12 1.60 10.71
C ASP A 109 15.30 0.82 9.40
N ILE A 110 14.69 1.34 8.33
CA ILE A 110 14.80 0.80 6.98
C ILE A 110 16.23 0.76 6.46
N PHE A 111 17.06 1.75 6.83
CA PHE A 111 18.45 1.79 6.37
C PHE A 111 19.27 0.70 7.05
N ALA A 112 19.05 0.43 8.33
CA ALA A 112 19.67 -0.69 9.02
C ALA A 112 19.29 -2.03 8.36
N PHE A 113 18.01 -2.21 8.03
CA PHE A 113 17.53 -3.40 7.32
C PHE A 113 18.20 -3.56 5.95
N ILE A 114 18.24 -2.51 5.13
CA ILE A 114 18.85 -2.56 3.80
C ILE A 114 20.35 -2.85 3.90
N LEU A 115 21.04 -2.22 4.84
CA LEU A 115 22.48 -2.41 5.06
C LEU A 115 22.84 -3.80 5.61
N SER A 116 21.89 -4.54 6.16
CA SER A 116 22.11 -5.93 6.61
C SER A 116 22.01 -6.95 5.48
N SER A 117 21.50 -6.53 4.31
CA SER A 117 21.32 -7.42 3.16
C SER A 117 22.64 -7.63 2.40
N ASP A 118 22.92 -8.87 2.04
CA ASP A 118 24.05 -9.28 1.18
C ASP A 118 23.89 -8.81 -0.29
N LYS A 119 22.68 -8.40 -0.68
CA LYS A 119 22.39 -7.86 -2.01
C LYS A 119 22.95 -6.46 -2.22
N VAL A 120 23.32 -5.74 -1.15
CA VAL A 120 23.76 -4.34 -1.23
C VAL A 120 25.27 -4.27 -1.42
N SER A 121 25.71 -3.63 -2.50
CA SER A 121 27.15 -3.46 -2.77
C SER A 121 27.83 -2.59 -1.71
N ALA A 122 29.14 -2.79 -1.49
CA ALA A 122 29.90 -2.02 -0.51
C ALA A 122 29.92 -0.51 -0.83
N GLU A 123 29.89 -0.14 -2.11
CA GLU A 123 29.83 1.24 -2.58
C GLU A 123 28.47 1.88 -2.23
N ASP A 124 27.37 1.21 -2.56
CA ASP A 124 26.03 1.69 -2.26
C ASP A 124 25.79 1.75 -0.75
N ALA A 125 26.28 0.78 0.00
CA ALA A 125 26.20 0.78 1.46
C ALA A 125 26.91 2.00 2.09
N LYS A 126 28.02 2.46 1.50
CA LYS A 126 28.67 3.70 1.94
C LYS A 126 27.78 4.92 1.72
N ILE A 127 27.20 5.05 0.53
CA ILE A 127 26.28 6.16 0.19
C ILE A 127 25.06 6.17 1.13
N ILE A 128 24.47 5.01 1.39
CA ILE A 128 23.31 4.88 2.31
C ILE A 128 23.68 5.32 3.72
N ARG A 129 24.84 4.93 4.26
CA ARG A 129 25.30 5.36 5.59
C ARG A 129 25.53 6.85 5.67
N GLU A 130 26.18 7.45 4.68
CA GLU A 130 26.43 8.90 4.63
C GLU A 130 25.12 9.69 4.50
N PHE A 131 24.20 9.24 3.65
CA PHE A 131 22.86 9.82 3.52
C PHE A 131 22.08 9.77 4.84
N LYS A 132 22.10 8.61 5.52
CA LYS A 132 21.46 8.45 6.83
C LYS A 132 22.05 9.41 7.87
N ALA A 133 23.37 9.50 7.98
CA ALA A 133 24.04 10.38 8.91
C ALA A 133 23.68 11.86 8.68
N ASP A 134 23.57 12.29 7.43
CA ASP A 134 23.14 13.64 7.10
C ASP A 134 21.67 13.89 7.51
N THR A 135 20.76 12.95 7.22
CA THR A 135 19.35 13.06 7.57
C THR A 135 19.13 13.03 9.08
N ASP A 136 19.82 12.17 9.81
CA ASP A 136 19.74 12.08 11.28
C ASP A 136 20.20 13.39 11.95
N THR A 137 21.11 14.14 11.31
CA THR A 137 21.56 15.47 11.79
C THR A 137 20.75 16.64 11.22
N GLY A 138 19.69 16.36 10.44
CA GLY A 138 18.85 17.40 9.81
C GLY A 138 19.51 18.15 8.66
N LYS A 139 20.61 17.63 8.11
CA LYS A 139 21.30 18.20 6.95
C LYS A 139 20.69 17.70 5.65
N THR A 140 20.71 18.54 4.62
CA THR A 140 20.39 18.08 3.27
C THR A 140 21.58 17.31 2.72
N SER A 141 21.39 16.03 2.45
CA SER A 141 22.46 15.19 1.92
C SER A 141 22.76 15.51 0.45
N VAL A 142 24.02 15.47 0.08
CA VAL A 142 24.49 15.55 -1.31
C VAL A 142 24.08 14.31 -2.13
N TYR A 143 23.72 13.23 -1.45
CA TYR A 143 23.31 11.96 -2.07
C TYR A 143 21.81 11.85 -2.34
N GLN A 144 21.04 12.95 -2.28
CA GLN A 144 19.58 12.92 -2.44
C GLN A 144 19.13 12.27 -3.76
N GLU A 145 19.78 12.64 -4.88
CA GLU A 145 19.49 12.05 -6.19
C GLU A 145 19.91 10.59 -6.26
N LYS A 146 21.11 10.29 -5.76
CA LYS A 146 21.63 8.91 -5.76
C LYS A 146 20.77 7.98 -4.91
N MET A 147 20.23 8.45 -3.79
CA MET A 147 19.27 7.67 -3.00
C MET A 147 17.97 7.38 -3.75
N GLY A 148 17.55 8.29 -4.64
CA GLY A 148 16.42 8.01 -5.55
C GLY A 148 16.70 6.81 -6.47
N GLU A 149 17.89 6.76 -7.07
CA GLU A 149 18.33 5.63 -7.91
C GLU A 149 18.46 4.34 -7.09
N LEU A 150 19.09 4.41 -5.91
CA LEU A 150 19.25 3.25 -5.02
C LEU A 150 17.92 2.69 -4.54
N ARG A 151 16.92 3.55 -4.32
CA ARG A 151 15.56 3.12 -3.98
C ARG A 151 14.92 2.31 -5.11
N ILE A 152 15.17 2.68 -6.37
CA ILE A 152 14.72 1.89 -7.52
C ILE A 152 15.52 0.59 -7.62
N LYS A 153 16.84 0.66 -7.50
CA LYS A 153 17.74 -0.51 -7.58
C LYS A 153 17.41 -1.58 -6.54
N TYR A 154 17.08 -1.16 -5.31
CA TYR A 154 16.77 -2.05 -4.19
C TYR A 154 15.28 -2.06 -3.82
N ASP A 155 14.39 -1.77 -4.78
CA ASP A 155 12.94 -1.67 -4.59
C ASP A 155 12.34 -2.91 -3.88
N GLU A 156 12.86 -4.10 -4.18
CA GLU A 156 12.44 -5.34 -3.51
C GLU A 156 12.70 -5.31 -1.99
N LEU A 157 13.86 -4.82 -1.55
CA LEU A 157 14.18 -4.71 -0.13
C LEU A 157 13.29 -3.67 0.57
N PHE A 158 13.01 -2.53 -0.11
CA PHE A 158 12.08 -1.54 0.41
C PHE A 158 10.66 -2.09 0.55
N LYS A 159 10.20 -2.88 -0.42
CA LYS A 159 8.89 -3.55 -0.39
C LYS A 159 8.83 -4.62 0.71
N GLU A 160 9.90 -5.41 0.85
CA GLU A 160 10.02 -6.43 1.90
C GLU A 160 9.91 -5.79 3.29
N PHE A 161 10.70 -4.75 3.56
CA PHE A 161 10.63 -4.03 4.83
C PHE A 161 9.24 -3.44 5.10
N SER A 162 8.63 -2.80 4.11
CA SER A 162 7.27 -2.27 4.22
C SER A 162 6.24 -3.37 4.51
N SER A 163 6.39 -4.54 3.90
CA SER A 163 5.53 -5.70 4.17
C SER A 163 5.70 -6.23 5.60
N MET A 164 6.94 -6.27 6.10
CA MET A 164 7.23 -6.66 7.49
C MET A 164 6.58 -5.70 8.49
N GLN A 165 6.68 -4.39 8.24
CA GLN A 165 6.01 -3.37 9.07
C GLN A 165 4.49 -3.53 9.06
N GLN A 166 3.89 -3.73 7.90
CA GLN A 166 2.44 -3.95 7.78
C GLN A 166 2.01 -5.22 8.51
N ASP A 167 2.74 -6.30 8.35
CA ASP A 167 2.49 -7.58 9.04
C ASP A 167 2.57 -7.41 10.56
N TYR A 168 3.56 -6.65 11.06
CA TYR A 168 3.68 -6.33 12.48
C TYR A 168 2.45 -5.57 12.99
N ILE A 169 2.05 -4.51 12.27
CA ILE A 169 0.87 -3.72 12.64
C ILE A 169 -0.38 -4.60 12.69
N LEU A 170 -0.61 -5.40 11.65
CA LEU A 170 -1.81 -6.22 11.56
C LEU A 170 -1.82 -7.36 12.59
N LYS A 171 -0.73 -8.11 12.71
CA LYS A 171 -0.67 -9.33 13.54
C LYS A 171 -0.43 -9.04 15.01
N LYS A 172 0.35 -8.01 15.37
CA LYS A 172 0.60 -7.66 16.78
C LYS A 172 -0.30 -6.56 17.29
N ILE A 173 -0.44 -5.46 16.55
CA ILE A 173 -1.17 -4.29 17.04
C ILE A 173 -2.67 -4.47 16.85
N ILE A 174 -3.14 -4.64 15.62
CA ILE A 174 -4.58 -4.71 15.33
C ILE A 174 -5.19 -5.99 15.90
N ALA A 175 -4.54 -7.15 15.75
CA ALA A 175 -5.01 -8.39 16.34
C ALA A 175 -5.03 -8.31 17.88
N GLY A 176 -4.04 -7.65 18.51
CA GLY A 176 -4.02 -7.38 19.95
C GLY A 176 -5.17 -6.48 20.39
N TYR A 177 -5.52 -5.45 19.61
CA TYR A 177 -6.68 -4.59 19.92
C TYR A 177 -8.01 -5.31 19.76
N LEU A 178 -8.16 -6.14 18.72
CA LEU A 178 -9.41 -6.85 18.44
C LEU A 178 -9.56 -8.17 19.22
N GLY A 179 -8.48 -8.65 19.85
CA GLY A 179 -8.45 -9.95 20.55
C GLY A 179 -8.56 -11.14 19.59
N THR A 180 -8.36 -10.94 18.29
CA THR A 180 -8.41 -11.97 17.26
C THR A 180 -7.59 -11.55 16.04
N ASP A 181 -7.05 -12.52 15.31
CA ASP A 181 -6.39 -12.36 14.02
C ASP A 181 -7.24 -12.89 12.85
N GLN A 182 -8.52 -13.16 13.11
CA GLN A 182 -9.47 -13.73 12.17
C GLN A 182 -10.73 -12.88 12.03
N GLY A 183 -11.51 -13.15 11.01
CA GLY A 183 -12.77 -12.49 10.71
C GLY A 183 -12.74 -11.58 9.50
N LEU A 184 -13.84 -10.88 9.26
CA LEU A 184 -14.09 -10.07 8.07
C LEU A 184 -12.96 -9.10 7.74
N PHE A 185 -12.45 -8.39 8.75
CA PHE A 185 -11.38 -7.41 8.57
C PHE A 185 -10.11 -8.05 8.00
N PHE A 186 -9.65 -9.15 8.61
CA PHE A 186 -8.42 -9.84 8.18
C PHE A 186 -8.58 -10.57 6.85
N ASP A 187 -9.77 -11.12 6.60
CA ASP A 187 -10.10 -11.71 5.31
C ASP A 187 -10.06 -10.68 4.18
N LEU A 188 -10.59 -9.48 4.41
CA LEU A 188 -10.53 -8.40 3.43
C LEU A 188 -9.09 -7.92 3.19
N GLN A 189 -8.25 -7.84 4.22
CA GLN A 189 -6.83 -7.53 4.05
C GLN A 189 -6.14 -8.55 3.11
N LYS A 190 -6.33 -9.83 3.39
CA LYS A 190 -5.81 -10.91 2.54
C LYS A 190 -6.39 -10.84 1.13
N MET A 191 -7.70 -10.67 1.01
CA MET A 191 -8.36 -10.56 -0.30
C MET A 191 -7.81 -9.40 -1.13
N MET A 192 -7.60 -8.23 -0.52
CA MET A 192 -7.04 -7.06 -1.21
C MET A 192 -5.62 -7.32 -1.72
N LYS A 193 -4.77 -7.98 -0.93
CA LYS A 193 -3.42 -8.39 -1.33
C LYS A 193 -3.44 -9.27 -2.57
N TYR A 194 -4.26 -10.31 -2.58
CA TYR A 194 -4.35 -11.24 -3.72
C TYR A 194 -5.06 -10.64 -4.93
N ALA A 195 -6.07 -9.82 -4.71
CA ALA A 195 -6.74 -9.09 -5.79
C ALA A 195 -5.79 -8.10 -6.48
N GLN A 196 -4.93 -7.43 -5.70
CA GLN A 196 -3.88 -6.56 -6.26
C GLN A 196 -2.89 -7.34 -7.11
N LYS A 197 -2.40 -8.49 -6.62
CA LYS A 197 -1.50 -9.38 -7.37
C LYS A 197 -2.09 -9.77 -8.74
N ILE A 198 -3.38 -10.14 -8.78
CA ILE A 198 -4.10 -10.43 -10.01
C ILE A 198 -4.21 -9.18 -10.91
N SER A 199 -4.49 -8.02 -10.33
CA SER A 199 -4.57 -6.74 -11.07
C SER A 199 -3.24 -6.32 -11.68
N ASP A 200 -2.14 -6.73 -11.08
CA ASP A 200 -0.77 -6.51 -11.58
C ASP A 200 -0.32 -7.61 -12.56
N PHE A 201 -1.29 -8.31 -13.15
CA PHE A 201 -1.07 -9.38 -14.13
C PHE A 201 -0.20 -10.55 -13.61
N THR A 202 -0.15 -10.75 -12.29
CA THR A 202 0.58 -11.84 -11.66
C THR A 202 -0.40 -12.92 -11.22
N PRO A 203 -0.42 -14.12 -11.83
CA PRO A 203 -1.26 -15.22 -11.40
C PRO A 203 -0.97 -15.68 -9.98
N LEU A 204 -2.01 -16.15 -9.29
CA LEU A 204 -1.87 -16.74 -7.96
C LEU A 204 -1.15 -18.09 -8.05
N THR A 205 -0.24 -18.33 -7.11
CA THR A 205 0.51 -19.56 -6.96
C THR A 205 -0.27 -20.59 -6.13
N VAL A 206 0.22 -21.83 -6.10
CA VAL A 206 -0.33 -22.89 -5.21
C VAL A 206 -0.27 -22.42 -3.75
N HIS A 207 0.83 -21.83 -3.34
CA HIS A 207 1.00 -21.29 -1.98
C HIS A 207 -0.02 -20.18 -1.67
N ASP A 208 -0.27 -19.26 -2.62
CA ASP A 208 -1.30 -18.24 -2.44
C ASP A 208 -2.69 -18.89 -2.17
N PHE A 209 -3.03 -19.92 -2.91
CA PHE A 209 -4.30 -20.65 -2.71
C PHE A 209 -4.36 -21.39 -1.36
N GLU A 210 -3.25 -21.91 -0.86
CA GLU A 210 -3.18 -22.51 0.48
C GLU A 210 -3.48 -21.47 1.57
N GLU A 211 -2.93 -20.28 1.44
CA GLU A 211 -3.21 -19.18 2.37
C GLU A 211 -4.65 -18.65 2.27
N ILE A 212 -5.20 -18.57 1.05
CA ILE A 212 -6.60 -18.16 0.82
C ILE A 212 -7.58 -19.17 1.46
N ARG A 213 -7.28 -20.47 1.44
CA ARG A 213 -8.13 -21.49 2.08
C ARG A 213 -8.22 -21.35 3.60
N LYS A 214 -7.27 -20.64 4.24
CA LYS A 214 -7.30 -20.35 5.68
C LYS A 214 -8.19 -19.15 6.04
N MET A 215 -8.80 -18.49 5.06
CA MET A 215 -9.75 -17.40 5.31
C MET A 215 -11.02 -17.92 5.95
N SER A 216 -11.67 -17.05 6.75
CA SER A 216 -12.85 -17.44 7.55
C SER A 216 -14.07 -17.77 6.68
N ASP A 217 -14.19 -17.16 5.48
CA ASP A 217 -15.32 -17.36 4.58
C ASP A 217 -14.86 -17.98 3.23
N PRO A 218 -15.39 -19.16 2.87
CA PRO A 218 -15.12 -19.81 1.57
C PRO A 218 -15.47 -18.97 0.34
N TYR A 219 -16.33 -17.96 0.48
CA TYR A 219 -16.68 -17.03 -0.58
C TYR A 219 -15.44 -16.40 -1.23
N TYR A 220 -14.45 -16.02 -0.42
CA TYR A 220 -13.24 -15.37 -0.91
C TYR A 220 -12.40 -16.28 -1.80
N LEU A 221 -12.30 -17.57 -1.46
CA LEU A 221 -11.64 -18.56 -2.31
C LEU A 221 -12.30 -18.63 -3.71
N GLY A 222 -13.62 -18.75 -3.74
CA GLY A 222 -14.38 -18.80 -5.02
C GLY A 222 -14.20 -17.51 -5.83
N ARG A 223 -14.24 -16.37 -5.17
CA ARG A 223 -14.06 -15.05 -5.83
C ARG A 223 -12.68 -14.87 -6.43
N LEU A 224 -11.62 -15.13 -5.66
CA LEU A 224 -10.24 -14.99 -6.10
C LEU A 224 -9.88 -16.01 -7.17
N THR A 225 -10.38 -17.26 -7.06
CA THR A 225 -10.22 -18.28 -8.10
C THR A 225 -10.82 -17.80 -9.43
N LYS A 226 -12.04 -17.25 -9.41
CA LYS A 226 -12.68 -16.72 -10.62
C LYS A 226 -11.91 -15.57 -11.23
N MET A 227 -11.37 -14.66 -10.41
CA MET A 227 -10.53 -13.55 -10.88
C MET A 227 -9.24 -14.07 -11.51
N ASN A 228 -8.56 -15.02 -10.86
CA ASN A 228 -7.32 -15.61 -11.34
C ASN A 228 -7.52 -16.36 -12.66
N ASN A 229 -8.61 -17.14 -12.80
CA ASN A 229 -8.91 -17.86 -14.04
C ASN A 229 -9.12 -16.88 -15.21
N ARG A 230 -9.84 -15.78 -14.98
CA ARG A 230 -10.00 -14.73 -16.00
C ARG A 230 -8.66 -14.10 -16.39
N LEU A 231 -7.75 -13.91 -15.44
CA LEU A 231 -6.40 -13.43 -15.74
C LEU A 231 -5.66 -14.43 -16.62
N LEU A 232 -5.68 -15.72 -16.28
CA LEU A 232 -5.04 -16.78 -17.08
C LEU A 232 -5.61 -16.85 -18.49
N GLU A 233 -6.93 -16.79 -18.65
CA GLU A 233 -7.60 -16.72 -19.95
C GLU A 233 -7.13 -15.51 -20.76
N THR A 234 -7.00 -14.34 -20.11
CA THR A 234 -6.52 -13.10 -20.74
C THR A 234 -5.07 -13.25 -21.19
N ILE A 235 -4.20 -13.81 -20.36
CA ILE A 235 -2.80 -14.08 -20.69
C ILE A 235 -2.71 -15.01 -21.92
N GLU A 236 -3.45 -16.10 -21.92
CA GLU A 236 -3.45 -17.05 -23.05
C GLU A 236 -4.04 -16.44 -24.33
N ALA A 237 -5.08 -15.63 -24.22
CA ALA A 237 -5.65 -14.91 -25.36
C ALA A 237 -4.63 -13.89 -25.92
N ASN A 238 -3.91 -13.19 -25.05
CA ASN A 238 -2.88 -12.24 -25.47
C ASN A 238 -1.70 -12.92 -26.17
N LYS A 239 -1.25 -14.09 -25.71
CA LYS A 239 -0.21 -14.86 -26.38
C LYS A 239 -0.59 -15.25 -27.84
N LYS A 240 -1.87 -15.40 -28.12
CA LYS A 240 -2.38 -15.76 -29.46
C LYS A 240 -2.60 -14.57 -30.37
N LYS A 241 -2.54 -13.31 -29.86
CA LYS A 241 -2.69 -12.11 -30.67
C LYS A 241 -1.54 -12.03 -31.68
N LYS A 242 -1.90 -11.71 -32.94
CA LYS A 242 -0.94 -11.45 -34.03
C LYS A 242 -0.74 -9.97 -34.20
N GLY A 243 0.35 -9.55 -34.85
CA GLY A 243 0.59 -8.15 -35.20
C GLY A 243 1.58 -7.42 -34.30
N TYR A 244 2.19 -8.13 -33.34
CA TYR A 244 3.29 -7.60 -32.54
C TYR A 244 4.41 -8.64 -32.42
N THR A 245 5.62 -8.16 -32.15
CA THR A 245 6.79 -8.98 -31.85
C THR A 245 7.30 -8.60 -30.49
N VAL A 246 7.45 -9.58 -29.58
CA VAL A 246 8.14 -9.39 -28.30
C VAL A 246 9.64 -9.50 -28.58
N ASN A 247 10.37 -8.44 -28.25
CA ASN A 247 11.83 -8.45 -28.31
C ASN A 247 12.36 -8.41 -26.87
N GLU A 248 13.08 -9.46 -26.49
CA GLU A 248 13.82 -9.46 -25.24
C GLU A 248 15.09 -8.62 -25.42
N SER A 249 15.37 -7.78 -24.42
CA SER A 249 16.51 -6.86 -24.48
C SER A 249 17.86 -7.52 -24.23
N GLY A 250 17.88 -8.77 -23.75
CA GLY A 250 19.11 -9.41 -23.30
C GLY A 250 19.77 -8.69 -22.10
N GLU A 251 20.93 -9.13 -21.68
CA GLU A 251 21.75 -8.43 -20.67
C GLU A 251 22.43 -7.22 -21.30
N VAL A 252 21.75 -6.07 -21.30
CA VAL A 252 22.25 -4.79 -21.81
C VAL A 252 22.30 -3.82 -20.65
N LYS A 253 23.32 -2.96 -20.58
CA LYS A 253 23.39 -1.89 -19.58
C LYS A 253 22.19 -0.96 -19.77
N ASP A 254 21.65 -0.42 -18.69
CA ASP A 254 20.47 0.46 -18.72
C ASP A 254 20.64 1.63 -19.68
N GLU A 255 21.85 2.20 -19.76
CA GLU A 255 22.20 3.31 -20.64
C GLU A 255 22.07 2.95 -22.14
N ASP A 256 22.33 1.70 -22.49
CA ASP A 256 22.32 1.22 -23.87
C ASP A 256 21.00 0.55 -24.26
N LEU A 257 20.08 0.30 -23.29
CA LEU A 257 18.85 -0.43 -23.50
C LEU A 257 17.99 0.18 -24.61
N PHE A 258 17.77 1.47 -24.56
CA PHE A 258 16.96 2.19 -25.58
C PHE A 258 17.58 2.02 -26.97
N TYR A 259 18.88 2.28 -27.10
CA TYR A 259 19.59 2.15 -28.37
C TYR A 259 19.61 0.70 -28.88
N SER A 260 19.70 -0.28 -28.01
CA SER A 260 19.64 -1.69 -28.38
C SER A 260 18.29 -2.07 -29.02
N ILE A 261 17.20 -1.49 -28.53
CA ILE A 261 15.86 -1.71 -29.04
C ILE A 261 15.66 -1.02 -30.40
N ILE A 262 15.96 0.28 -30.50
CA ILE A 262 15.69 1.08 -31.70
C ILE A 262 16.66 0.80 -32.84
N SER A 263 17.89 0.32 -32.55
CA SER A 263 18.91 0.06 -33.57
C SER A 263 18.45 -0.91 -34.67
N LYS A 264 17.53 -1.81 -34.35
CA LYS A 264 16.91 -2.78 -35.29
C LYS A 264 16.00 -2.12 -36.33
N PHE A 265 15.62 -0.85 -36.12
CA PHE A 265 14.70 -0.11 -36.97
C PHE A 265 15.36 1.06 -37.73
N LYS A 266 16.68 1.00 -37.94
CA LYS A 266 17.41 2.02 -38.71
C LYS A 266 16.76 2.28 -40.09
N GLY A 267 16.55 3.53 -40.43
CA GLY A 267 15.91 3.93 -41.67
C GLY A 267 14.39 3.86 -41.68
N LYS A 268 13.76 3.56 -40.53
CA LYS A 268 12.30 3.60 -40.36
C LYS A 268 11.89 4.71 -39.41
N VAL A 269 10.68 5.22 -39.58
CA VAL A 269 10.04 6.09 -38.58
C VAL A 269 9.54 5.22 -37.48
N VAL A 270 9.95 5.49 -36.23
CA VAL A 270 9.61 4.71 -35.04
C VAL A 270 8.84 5.61 -34.08
N LEU A 271 7.64 5.21 -33.71
CA LEU A 271 6.89 5.80 -32.60
C LEU A 271 7.23 5.00 -31.35
N VAL A 272 7.72 5.69 -30.32
CA VAL A 272 8.06 5.04 -29.03
C VAL A 272 7.07 5.51 -27.98
N ASP A 273 6.43 4.54 -27.30
CA ASP A 273 5.55 4.79 -26.17
C ASP A 273 6.10 4.08 -24.92
N PHE A 274 6.32 4.85 -23.86
CA PHE A 274 6.78 4.34 -22.56
C PHE A 274 5.61 4.23 -21.61
N TRP A 275 5.30 3.04 -21.18
CA TRP A 275 4.23 2.82 -20.25
C TRP A 275 4.59 1.78 -19.17
N ALA A 276 3.81 1.74 -18.09
CA ALA A 276 3.97 0.76 -17.05
C ALA A 276 2.61 0.30 -16.50
N THR A 277 2.56 -0.89 -15.92
CA THR A 277 1.34 -1.47 -15.35
C THR A 277 0.73 -0.64 -14.23
N TRP A 278 1.54 0.13 -13.53
CA TRP A 278 1.14 1.07 -12.47
C TRP A 278 0.81 2.48 -12.97
N CYS A 279 1.09 2.80 -14.23
CA CYS A 279 0.85 4.12 -14.81
C CYS A 279 -0.64 4.31 -15.14
N GLY A 280 -1.36 4.99 -14.27
CA GLY A 280 -2.80 5.28 -14.44
C GLY A 280 -3.11 6.08 -15.72
N PRO A 281 -2.44 7.22 -16.01
CA PRO A 281 -2.61 7.96 -17.26
C PRO A 281 -2.32 7.12 -18.51
N CYS A 282 -1.28 6.30 -18.50
CA CYS A 282 -0.95 5.43 -19.62
C CYS A 282 -2.09 4.42 -19.92
N LYS A 283 -2.65 3.81 -18.86
CA LYS A 283 -3.79 2.90 -19.01
C LYS A 283 -5.05 3.59 -19.57
N MET A 284 -5.23 4.87 -19.29
CA MET A 284 -6.34 5.64 -19.84
C MET A 284 -6.14 5.99 -21.31
N ALA A 285 -4.92 6.26 -21.72
CA ALA A 285 -4.58 6.57 -23.11
C ALA A 285 -4.69 5.36 -24.05
N MET A 286 -4.66 4.13 -23.51
CA MET A 286 -4.77 2.88 -24.27
C MET A 286 -6.24 2.43 -24.51
N LYS A 287 -7.21 3.13 -23.95
CA LYS A 287 -8.65 2.83 -24.14
C LYS A 287 -9.19 3.56 -25.35
#